data_f07b6a357e7652928b47ec6ed122ade5
#
_entry.id   f07b6a357e7652928b47ec6ed122ade5
#
_cell.length_a   1.000
_cell.length_b   1.000
_cell.length_c   1.000
_cell.angle_alpha   90.00
_cell.angle_beta   90.00
_cell.angle_gamma   90.00
#
_symmetry.space_group_name_H-M   'P 1'
#
loop_
_entity.id
_entity.type
_entity.pdbx_description
1 polymer ?
#
loop_
_entity_poly.entity_id
_entity_poly.type
_entity_poly.pdbx_seq_one_letter_code
_entity_poly.pdbx_strand_id
1 'polypeptide(L)'
;MGSQTGTLTRRLFFLGVIFAWSATLAMGQLAGALTESTNTRMGGNNYIVGTVYSPEGVPITTRMRIKLASQEWGDILASTDDRGKFVFSEVGAGLYTIIIDREKEYEPVSHEVNITRARNIVPETFFVTIRLRAVEEKRPKAGVVNAANAGVPKAALDHYQNASKLANEKDYEGAIKELKLAVSEYPQFVNAHNQIGMLYLRLNKLENAESAFKAALKIDPEAYEPQLNRGIALYRLGKFKDAETSFRATLKAKPDSAVSHYYLGRALNKLGRNEDAEAAFLTCLKTNPDDCKEAHRLLAAIYLDRGALPRVIEELEAYLKVVPTAPDAENLRKVIEESKRALGRK
;
A
#
# COMPACT_ATOMS: atom_id res chain seq x y z
N MET A 1 54.60 38.43 -23.53
CA MET A 1 53.80 38.31 -22.31
C MET A 1 52.92 37.09 -22.46
N GLY A 2 53.43 35.98 -21.93
CA GLY A 2 52.87 34.65 -22.12
C GLY A 2 52.31 34.08 -20.83
N SER A 3 51.32 33.25 -21.01
CA SER A 3 50.97 32.05 -20.30
C SER A 3 51.08 31.95 -18.76
N GLN A 4 49.97 32.09 -18.10
CA GLN A 4 49.77 31.44 -16.76
C GLN A 4 48.30 31.01 -16.48
N THR A 5 47.56 30.48 -17.46
CA THR A 5 46.18 30.00 -17.24
C THR A 5 46.01 28.47 -17.37
N GLY A 6 47.09 27.75 -17.59
CA GLY A 6 46.99 26.28 -17.87
C GLY A 6 47.18 25.34 -16.69
N THR A 7 47.55 25.83 -15.52
CA THR A 7 47.92 24.94 -14.37
C THR A 7 46.90 24.90 -13.24
N LEU A 8 45.91 25.79 -13.21
CA LEU A 8 44.87 25.76 -12.15
C LEU A 8 43.75 24.76 -12.42
N THR A 9 43.39 24.51 -13.68
CA THR A 9 42.29 23.59 -14.04
C THR A 9 42.65 22.10 -13.84
N ARG A 10 43.95 21.76 -13.94
CA ARG A 10 44.36 20.36 -13.70
C ARG A 10 44.46 19.98 -12.22
N ARG A 11 44.65 20.95 -11.31
CA ARG A 11 44.68 20.69 -9.86
C ARG A 11 43.29 20.55 -9.23
N LEU A 12 42.29 21.17 -9.78
CA LEU A 12 40.89 21.06 -9.31
C LEU A 12 40.25 19.71 -9.72
N PHE A 13 40.65 19.14 -10.86
CA PHE A 13 40.11 17.82 -11.28
C PHE A 13 40.68 16.66 -10.44
N PHE A 14 41.92 16.78 -9.95
CA PHE A 14 42.52 15.75 -9.10
C PHE A 14 42.02 15.78 -7.65
N LEU A 15 41.63 16.97 -7.13
CA LEU A 15 41.03 17.09 -5.80
C LEU A 15 39.59 16.61 -5.77
N GLY A 16 38.81 16.75 -6.85
CA GLY A 16 37.45 16.25 -6.93
C GLY A 16 37.35 14.72 -6.97
N VAL A 17 38.29 14.06 -7.65
CA VAL A 17 38.32 12.58 -7.75
C VAL A 17 38.80 11.94 -6.44
N ILE A 18 39.73 12.57 -5.73
CA ILE A 18 40.22 12.07 -4.43
C ILE A 18 39.16 12.24 -3.33
N PHE A 19 38.34 13.31 -3.38
CA PHE A 19 37.23 13.48 -2.42
C PHE A 19 36.06 12.51 -2.69
N ALA A 20 35.76 12.16 -3.94
CA ALA A 20 34.75 11.15 -4.26
C ALA A 20 35.18 9.74 -3.85
N TRP A 21 36.47 9.41 -3.99
CA TRP A 21 37.01 8.11 -3.57
C TRP A 21 37.11 7.98 -2.05
N SER A 22 37.45 9.07 -1.34
CA SER A 22 37.49 9.03 0.13
C SER A 22 36.11 8.99 0.77
N ALA A 23 35.09 9.59 0.15
CA ALA A 23 33.72 9.55 0.65
C ALA A 23 33.09 8.13 0.48
N THR A 24 33.34 7.46 -0.64
CA THR A 24 32.84 6.10 -0.87
C THR A 24 33.57 5.05 -0.03
N LEU A 25 34.89 5.21 0.19
CA LEU A 25 35.61 4.35 1.12
C LEU A 25 35.21 4.63 2.58
N ALA A 26 34.96 5.90 2.96
CA ALA A 26 34.50 6.25 4.28
C ALA A 26 33.08 5.74 4.58
N MET A 27 32.17 5.72 3.60
CA MET A 27 30.82 5.15 3.77
C MET A 27 30.87 3.62 3.90
N GLY A 28 31.70 2.93 3.12
CA GLY A 28 31.92 1.49 3.28
C GLY A 28 32.60 1.12 4.59
N GLN A 29 33.56 1.95 5.07
CA GLN A 29 34.22 1.77 6.35
C GLN A 29 33.31 2.19 7.54
N LEU A 30 32.41 3.16 7.37
CA LEU A 30 31.40 3.48 8.39
C LEU A 30 30.35 2.36 8.53
N ALA A 31 29.95 1.72 7.46
CA ALA A 31 29.06 0.57 7.50
C ALA A 31 29.71 -0.64 8.19
N GLY A 32 31.02 -0.87 7.95
CA GLY A 32 31.78 -1.97 8.55
C GLY A 32 32.23 -1.72 9.99
N ALA A 33 32.30 -0.46 10.45
CA ALA A 33 32.72 -0.11 11.83
C ALA A 33 31.59 -0.16 12.85
N LEU A 34 30.33 -0.25 12.43
CA LEU A 34 29.17 -0.13 13.31
C LEU A 34 28.34 -1.43 13.44
N THR A 35 28.61 -2.44 12.60
CA THR A 35 27.85 -3.71 12.59
C THR A 35 28.75 -4.81 12.00
N GLU A 36 28.74 -6.01 12.58
CA GLU A 36 29.42 -7.16 11.98
C GLU A 36 28.82 -7.43 10.59
N SER A 37 29.63 -7.20 9.54
CA SER A 37 29.23 -7.46 8.16
C SER A 37 29.35 -8.94 7.85
N THR A 38 28.27 -9.54 7.35
CA THR A 38 28.33 -10.92 6.85
C THR A 38 28.80 -10.90 5.40
N ASN A 39 30.01 -11.41 5.18
CA ASN A 39 30.56 -11.60 3.82
C ASN A 39 29.84 -12.74 3.13
N THR A 40 29.20 -12.46 1.99
CA THR A 40 28.41 -13.44 1.25
C THR A 40 29.27 -14.37 0.37
N ARG A 41 30.50 -13.99 0.08
CA ARG A 41 31.42 -14.71 -0.86
C ARG A 41 30.84 -14.92 -2.27
N MET A 42 29.86 -14.14 -2.66
CA MET A 42 29.23 -14.22 -3.99
C MET A 42 30.03 -13.52 -5.09
N GLY A 43 31.23 -13.04 -4.77
CA GLY A 43 32.15 -12.42 -5.75
C GLY A 43 31.69 -11.06 -6.28
N GLY A 44 30.67 -10.46 -5.68
CA GLY A 44 30.21 -9.09 -5.98
C GLY A 44 30.92 -8.05 -5.12
N ASN A 45 30.64 -6.78 -5.40
CA ASN A 45 31.16 -5.65 -4.64
C ASN A 45 30.07 -4.81 -3.97
N ASN A 46 28.79 -5.24 -4.03
CA ASN A 46 27.67 -4.49 -3.49
C ASN A 46 27.43 -4.82 -2.01
N TYR A 47 26.66 -3.95 -1.37
CA TYR A 47 26.25 -4.10 0.02
C TYR A 47 24.72 -4.07 0.11
N ILE A 48 24.15 -4.92 0.97
CA ILE A 48 22.78 -4.79 1.43
C ILE A 48 22.85 -4.40 2.90
N VAL A 49 22.34 -3.21 3.23
CA VAL A 49 22.31 -2.67 4.59
C VAL A 49 20.86 -2.53 5.01
N GLY A 50 20.49 -3.19 6.09
CA GLY A 50 19.11 -3.13 6.55
C GLY A 50 18.97 -2.79 8.03
N THR A 51 17.76 -2.36 8.39
CA THR A 51 17.36 -2.16 9.78
C THR A 51 15.99 -2.80 10.00
N VAL A 52 15.88 -3.56 11.07
CA VAL A 52 14.65 -4.21 11.49
C VAL A 52 13.99 -3.39 12.60
N TYR A 53 12.72 -3.12 12.44
CA TYR A 53 11.90 -2.35 13.38
C TYR A 53 10.80 -3.23 13.97
N SER A 54 10.45 -2.97 15.22
CA SER A 54 9.30 -3.55 15.88
C SER A 54 7.98 -3.06 15.22
N PRO A 55 6.84 -3.65 15.54
CA PRO A 55 5.53 -3.17 15.06
C PRO A 55 5.26 -1.70 15.42
N GLU A 56 5.81 -1.22 16.53
CA GLU A 56 5.69 0.16 17.02
C GLU A 56 6.60 1.15 16.27
N GLY A 57 7.48 0.63 15.39
CA GLY A 57 8.40 1.45 14.60
C GLY A 57 9.70 1.83 15.32
N VAL A 58 10.06 1.12 16.40
CA VAL A 58 11.32 1.28 17.09
C VAL A 58 12.32 0.21 16.59
N PRO A 59 13.62 0.52 16.37
CA PRO A 59 14.60 -0.50 16.01
C PRO A 59 14.63 -1.60 17.09
N ILE A 60 14.69 -2.87 16.64
CA ILE A 60 14.77 -3.99 17.58
C ILE A 60 16.13 -3.99 18.30
N THR A 61 16.10 -4.39 19.57
CA THR A 61 17.32 -4.52 20.39
C THR A 61 17.74 -5.99 20.58
N THR A 62 16.87 -6.92 20.22
CA THR A 62 17.16 -8.35 20.29
C THR A 62 17.82 -8.81 18.99
N ARG A 63 18.89 -9.58 19.09
CA ARG A 63 19.54 -10.18 17.90
C ARG A 63 18.59 -11.12 17.20
N MET A 64 18.28 -10.84 15.94
CA MET A 64 17.44 -11.66 15.07
C MET A 64 18.26 -12.28 13.95
N ARG A 65 17.91 -13.50 13.58
CA ARG A 65 18.53 -14.20 12.45
C ARG A 65 17.91 -13.69 11.14
N ILE A 66 18.75 -13.25 10.23
CA ILE A 66 18.40 -12.76 8.89
C ILE A 66 18.94 -13.74 7.86
N LYS A 67 18.08 -14.20 6.98
CA LYS A 67 18.46 -15.06 5.86
C LYS A 67 18.40 -14.28 4.55
N LEU A 68 19.49 -14.28 3.79
CA LEU A 68 19.53 -13.82 2.42
C LEU A 68 19.44 -15.04 1.51
N ALA A 69 18.29 -15.26 0.89
CA ALA A 69 18.04 -16.36 -0.01
C ALA A 69 18.29 -15.95 -1.46
N SER A 70 18.96 -16.79 -2.25
CA SER A 70 19.17 -16.62 -3.67
C SER A 70 19.01 -17.94 -4.40
N GLN A 71 18.39 -17.91 -5.58
CA GLN A 71 18.28 -19.10 -6.45
C GLN A 71 19.64 -19.56 -7.02
N GLU A 72 20.58 -18.63 -7.20
CA GLU A 72 21.88 -18.91 -7.81
C GLU A 72 22.96 -19.27 -6.77
N TRP A 73 22.89 -18.68 -5.57
CA TRP A 73 23.98 -18.73 -4.59
C TRP A 73 23.64 -19.43 -3.28
N GLY A 74 22.38 -19.86 -3.13
CA GLY A 74 21.87 -20.48 -1.90
C GLY A 74 21.59 -19.47 -0.78
N ASP A 75 21.41 -19.98 0.44
CA ASP A 75 21.00 -19.19 1.59
C ASP A 75 22.21 -18.76 2.44
N ILE A 76 22.29 -17.49 2.76
CA ILE A 76 23.31 -16.93 3.66
C ILE A 76 22.64 -16.37 4.91
N LEU A 77 23.22 -16.68 6.06
CA LEU A 77 22.69 -16.26 7.36
C LEU A 77 23.53 -15.13 7.95
N ALA A 78 22.85 -14.11 8.44
CA ALA A 78 23.38 -13.02 9.24
C ALA A 78 22.56 -12.86 10.51
N SER A 79 22.98 -11.96 11.39
CA SER A 79 22.21 -11.54 12.58
C SER A 79 22.18 -10.02 12.65
N THR A 80 21.11 -9.48 13.24
CA THR A 80 21.08 -8.06 13.57
C THR A 80 22.00 -7.75 14.75
N ASP A 81 22.46 -6.51 14.80
CA ASP A 81 23.10 -5.96 16.02
C ASP A 81 22.04 -5.52 17.06
N ASP A 82 22.49 -4.91 18.15
CA ASP A 82 21.68 -4.36 19.25
C ASP A 82 20.85 -3.10 18.85
N ARG A 83 20.99 -2.64 17.61
CA ARG A 83 20.22 -1.53 17.00
C ARG A 83 19.36 -2.00 15.85
N GLY A 84 19.17 -3.30 15.73
CA GLY A 84 18.38 -3.91 14.67
C GLY A 84 19.02 -3.85 13.27
N LYS A 85 20.30 -3.47 13.15
CA LYS A 85 20.98 -3.36 11.85
C LYS A 85 21.61 -4.68 11.44
N PHE A 86 21.64 -4.93 10.13
CA PHE A 86 22.37 -6.03 9.50
C PHE A 86 23.06 -5.57 8.21
N VAL A 87 24.14 -6.25 7.83
CA VAL A 87 24.89 -5.93 6.60
C VAL A 87 25.31 -7.23 5.93
N PHE A 88 25.00 -7.35 4.64
CA PHE A 88 25.62 -8.32 3.75
C PHE A 88 26.58 -7.59 2.83
N SER A 89 27.81 -8.06 2.73
CA SER A 89 28.86 -7.51 1.85
C SER A 89 29.22 -8.50 0.75
N GLU A 90 29.90 -8.03 -0.29
CA GLU A 90 30.30 -8.80 -1.46
C GLU A 90 29.13 -9.46 -2.22
N VAL A 91 27.98 -8.78 -2.24
CA VAL A 91 26.77 -9.28 -2.91
C VAL A 91 26.90 -9.07 -4.41
N GLY A 92 26.72 -10.14 -5.19
CA GLY A 92 26.72 -10.09 -6.64
C GLY A 92 25.43 -9.48 -7.20
N ALA A 93 25.35 -9.34 -8.54
CA ALA A 93 24.11 -9.03 -9.20
C ALA A 93 23.16 -10.24 -9.14
N GLY A 94 21.86 -10.02 -8.93
CA GLY A 94 20.86 -11.08 -8.83
C GLY A 94 19.60 -10.65 -8.12
N LEU A 95 18.64 -11.56 -8.06
CA LEU A 95 17.42 -11.41 -7.28
C LEU A 95 17.59 -12.12 -5.93
N TYR A 96 17.40 -11.39 -4.86
CA TYR A 96 17.56 -11.87 -3.50
C TYR A 96 16.28 -11.70 -2.71
N THR A 97 16.03 -12.59 -1.77
CA THR A 97 14.96 -12.45 -0.80
C THR A 97 15.56 -12.44 0.60
N ILE A 98 15.34 -11.35 1.32
CA ILE A 98 15.67 -11.26 2.74
C ILE A 98 14.50 -11.86 3.52
N ILE A 99 14.79 -12.86 4.34
CA ILE A 99 13.80 -13.59 5.11
C ILE A 99 14.16 -13.48 6.59
N ILE A 100 13.18 -13.10 7.38
CA ILE A 100 13.21 -13.23 8.84
C ILE A 100 12.22 -14.34 9.17
N ASP A 101 12.72 -15.45 9.67
CA ASP A 101 11.90 -16.60 10.03
C ASP A 101 11.01 -16.24 11.23
N ARG A 102 9.99 -17.08 11.46
CA ARG A 102 9.07 -16.91 12.57
C ARG A 102 9.83 -16.97 13.90
N GLU A 103 9.81 -15.86 14.63
CA GLU A 103 10.20 -15.80 16.02
C GLU A 103 8.95 -15.97 16.91
N LYS A 104 9.14 -16.20 18.22
CA LYS A 104 8.00 -16.40 19.14
C LYS A 104 6.98 -15.25 19.13
N GLU A 105 7.46 -14.03 18.89
CA GLU A 105 6.69 -12.79 19.02
C GLU A 105 6.30 -12.17 17.67
N TYR A 106 6.94 -12.61 16.56
CA TYR A 106 6.78 -11.97 15.24
C TYR A 106 6.43 -12.97 14.15
N GLU A 107 5.61 -12.53 13.22
CA GLU A 107 5.33 -13.27 11.98
C GLU A 107 6.55 -13.31 11.07
N PRO A 108 6.70 -14.35 10.22
CA PRO A 108 7.76 -14.39 9.23
C PRO A 108 7.58 -13.25 8.22
N VAL A 109 8.69 -12.58 7.87
CA VAL A 109 8.71 -11.48 6.90
C VAL A 109 9.67 -11.81 5.79
N SER A 110 9.28 -11.52 4.55
CA SER A 110 10.15 -11.59 3.37
C SER A 110 10.18 -10.25 2.64
N HIS A 111 11.37 -9.88 2.14
CA HIS A 111 11.58 -8.65 1.38
C HIS A 111 12.49 -8.92 0.18
N GLU A 112 12.04 -8.59 -1.02
CA GLU A 112 12.82 -8.80 -2.24
C GLU A 112 13.77 -7.63 -2.50
N VAL A 113 15.02 -7.97 -2.91
CA VAL A 113 16.04 -7.02 -3.32
C VAL A 113 16.56 -7.44 -4.68
N ASN A 114 16.40 -6.59 -5.68
CA ASN A 114 16.92 -6.83 -7.03
C ASN A 114 18.17 -5.98 -7.26
N ILE A 115 19.31 -6.65 -7.42
CA ILE A 115 20.59 -6.02 -7.74
C ILE A 115 20.85 -6.23 -9.23
N THR A 116 20.54 -5.23 -10.02
CA THR A 116 20.79 -5.26 -11.46
C THR A 116 22.27 -5.17 -11.72
N ARG A 117 22.76 -5.87 -12.80
CA ARG A 117 24.15 -5.71 -13.26
C ARG A 117 24.38 -4.26 -13.67
N ALA A 118 24.87 -3.45 -12.74
CA ALA A 118 25.43 -2.17 -13.10
C ALA A 118 26.74 -2.41 -13.88
N ARG A 119 26.88 -1.76 -15.03
CA ARG A 119 28.17 -1.71 -15.76
C ARG A 119 29.25 -0.95 -14.98
N ASN A 120 28.98 -0.53 -13.77
CA ASN A 120 29.83 0.32 -12.96
C ASN A 120 30.66 -0.51 -11.99
N ILE A 121 31.97 -0.24 -12.03
CA ILE A 121 33.01 -0.80 -11.14
C ILE A 121 32.85 -0.30 -9.68
N VAL A 122 31.89 0.62 -9.44
CA VAL A 122 31.68 1.25 -8.14
C VAL A 122 30.69 0.42 -7.31
N PRO A 123 31.04 0.05 -6.06
CA PRO A 123 30.11 -0.64 -5.16
C PRO A 123 28.84 0.15 -4.90
N GLU A 124 27.70 -0.51 -4.97
CA GLU A 124 26.39 0.07 -4.61
C GLU A 124 25.93 -0.45 -3.26
N THR A 125 25.24 0.41 -2.50
CA THR A 125 24.64 0.05 -1.22
C THR A 125 23.12 0.09 -1.34
N PHE A 126 22.48 -1.04 -1.10
CA PHE A 126 21.03 -1.18 -1.11
C PHE A 126 20.50 -1.09 0.33
N PHE A 127 19.72 -0.08 0.61
CA PHE A 127 19.13 0.13 1.93
C PHE A 127 17.77 -0.54 2.04
N VAL A 128 17.57 -1.32 3.08
CA VAL A 128 16.34 -2.06 3.33
C VAL A 128 15.78 -1.74 4.72
N THR A 129 14.50 -1.46 4.79
CA THR A 129 13.79 -1.27 6.06
C THR A 129 12.75 -2.36 6.22
N ILE A 130 12.87 -3.16 7.27
CA ILE A 130 11.94 -4.26 7.56
C ILE A 130 11.19 -3.92 8.84
N ARG A 131 9.87 -3.87 8.77
CA ARG A 131 9.00 -3.72 9.95
C ARG A 131 8.38 -5.08 10.26
N LEU A 132 8.61 -5.56 11.45
CA LEU A 132 8.03 -6.80 11.95
C LEU A 132 6.53 -6.63 12.19
N ARG A 133 5.82 -7.76 12.12
CA ARG A 133 4.43 -7.86 12.55
C ARG A 133 4.39 -8.76 13.77
N ALA A 134 3.71 -8.33 14.82
CA ALA A 134 3.52 -9.18 15.99
C ALA A 134 2.71 -10.42 15.60
N VAL A 135 3.13 -11.59 16.09
CA VAL A 135 2.28 -12.78 16.02
C VAL A 135 1.05 -12.46 16.86
N GLU A 136 -0.11 -12.43 16.24
CA GLU A 136 -1.36 -12.45 16.99
C GLU A 136 -1.43 -13.79 17.73
N GLU A 137 -0.87 -13.84 18.93
CA GLU A 137 -1.15 -14.96 19.82
C GLU A 137 -2.67 -15.06 19.95
N LYS A 138 -3.21 -16.23 19.66
CA LYS A 138 -4.58 -16.63 20.00
C LYS A 138 -4.74 -16.73 21.53
N ARG A 139 -4.28 -15.75 22.27
CA ARG A 139 -4.74 -15.54 23.64
C ARG A 139 -6.07 -14.83 23.55
N PRO A 140 -7.09 -15.28 24.25
CA PRO A 140 -8.22 -14.41 24.50
C PRO A 140 -7.64 -13.19 25.23
N LYS A 141 -7.46 -12.07 24.52
CA LYS A 141 -7.04 -10.81 25.11
C LYS A 141 -8.12 -10.44 26.12
N ALA A 142 -7.88 -10.78 27.38
CA ALA A 142 -8.59 -10.13 28.47
C ALA A 142 -8.35 -8.64 28.31
N GLY A 143 -9.35 -7.90 27.82
CA GLY A 143 -9.48 -6.49 28.11
C GLY A 143 -9.00 -5.46 27.07
N VAL A 144 -8.66 -5.78 25.81
CA VAL A 144 -8.80 -4.74 24.78
C VAL A 144 -10.22 -4.80 24.26
N VAL A 145 -11.11 -4.21 24.99
CA VAL A 145 -12.42 -3.82 24.47
C VAL A 145 -12.10 -2.79 23.38
N ASN A 146 -12.22 -3.20 22.12
CA ASN A 146 -12.28 -2.25 21.02
C ASN A 146 -13.33 -1.22 21.42
N ALA A 147 -12.97 0.06 21.50
CA ALA A 147 -13.90 1.10 21.97
C ALA A 147 -15.27 1.03 21.25
N ALA A 148 -15.24 0.57 19.98
CA ALA A 148 -16.44 0.30 19.17
C ALA A 148 -17.31 -0.89 19.68
N ASN A 149 -16.79 -1.72 20.58
CA ASN A 149 -17.49 -2.85 21.19
C ASN A 149 -17.71 -2.64 22.70
N ALA A 150 -17.40 -1.46 23.23
CA ALA A 150 -17.65 -1.14 24.62
C ALA A 150 -19.14 -1.23 24.95
N GLY A 151 -19.48 -2.01 25.97
CA GLY A 151 -20.88 -2.20 26.38
C GLY A 151 -21.65 -3.27 25.61
N VAL A 152 -21.05 -3.95 24.63
CA VAL A 152 -21.68 -5.09 23.92
C VAL A 152 -21.67 -6.32 24.82
N PRO A 153 -22.82 -7.01 25.03
CA PRO A 153 -22.89 -8.23 25.80
C PRO A 153 -22.00 -9.33 25.26
N LYS A 154 -21.41 -10.14 26.16
CA LYS A 154 -20.49 -11.20 25.76
C LYS A 154 -21.09 -12.18 24.74
N ALA A 155 -22.35 -12.58 24.90
CA ALA A 155 -23.02 -13.47 23.97
C ALA A 155 -23.02 -12.89 22.54
N ALA A 156 -23.34 -11.59 22.38
CA ALA A 156 -23.31 -10.92 21.09
C ALA A 156 -21.87 -10.84 20.52
N LEU A 157 -20.85 -10.65 21.37
CA LEU A 157 -19.45 -10.65 20.96
C LEU A 157 -18.98 -12.05 20.51
N ASP A 158 -19.41 -13.10 21.21
CA ASP A 158 -19.05 -14.48 20.85
C ASP A 158 -19.61 -14.84 19.47
N HIS A 159 -20.86 -14.50 19.17
CA HIS A 159 -21.47 -14.64 17.85
C HIS A 159 -20.73 -13.81 16.79
N TYR A 160 -20.39 -12.56 17.09
CA TYR A 160 -19.64 -11.69 16.17
C TYR A 160 -18.27 -12.26 15.83
N GLN A 161 -17.56 -12.83 16.80
CA GLN A 161 -16.27 -13.50 16.59
C GLN A 161 -16.41 -14.77 15.76
N ASN A 162 -17.44 -15.59 16.02
CA ASN A 162 -17.72 -16.79 15.22
C ASN A 162 -18.01 -16.43 13.77
N ALA A 163 -18.79 -15.39 13.54
CA ALA A 163 -19.04 -14.86 12.21
C ALA A 163 -17.75 -14.46 11.48
N SER A 164 -16.81 -13.83 12.19
CA SER A 164 -15.52 -13.45 11.61
C SER A 164 -14.69 -14.68 11.19
N LYS A 165 -14.73 -15.77 11.95
CA LYS A 165 -14.07 -17.04 11.58
C LYS A 165 -14.68 -17.63 10.31
N LEU A 166 -16.02 -17.76 10.28
CA LEU A 166 -16.75 -18.28 9.12
C LEU A 166 -16.52 -17.43 7.86
N ALA A 167 -16.49 -16.12 8.01
CA ALA A 167 -16.19 -15.21 6.90
C ALA A 167 -14.78 -15.40 6.33
N ASN A 168 -13.78 -15.69 7.18
CA ASN A 168 -12.41 -16.02 6.76
C ASN A 168 -12.35 -17.38 6.03
N GLU A 169 -13.21 -18.31 6.42
CA GLU A 169 -13.39 -19.62 5.76
C GLU A 169 -14.24 -19.50 4.48
N LYS A 170 -14.71 -18.29 4.13
CA LYS A 170 -15.60 -17.97 3.02
C LYS A 170 -17.02 -18.53 3.16
N ASP A 171 -17.41 -19.02 4.31
CA ASP A 171 -18.81 -19.34 4.62
C ASP A 171 -19.56 -18.04 4.99
N TYR A 172 -19.88 -17.25 3.97
CA TYR A 172 -20.53 -15.96 4.15
C TYR A 172 -21.97 -16.08 4.65
N GLU A 173 -22.66 -17.17 4.30
CA GLU A 173 -24.05 -17.39 4.76
C GLU A 173 -24.09 -17.84 6.23
N GLY A 174 -23.17 -18.72 6.64
CA GLY A 174 -22.97 -19.07 8.04
C GLY A 174 -22.59 -17.85 8.88
N ALA A 175 -21.65 -17.02 8.39
CA ALA A 175 -21.27 -15.78 9.06
C ALA A 175 -22.44 -14.80 9.24
N ILE A 176 -23.32 -14.66 8.23
CA ILE A 176 -24.52 -13.83 8.33
C ILE A 176 -25.49 -14.39 9.39
N LYS A 177 -25.63 -15.71 9.52
CA LYS A 177 -26.48 -16.32 10.56
C LYS A 177 -25.93 -15.97 11.96
N GLU A 178 -24.65 -16.12 12.19
CA GLU A 178 -24.01 -15.75 13.46
C GLU A 178 -24.16 -14.26 13.77
N LEU A 179 -23.96 -13.37 12.78
CA LEU A 179 -24.15 -11.95 12.98
C LEU A 179 -25.62 -11.58 13.30
N LYS A 180 -26.58 -12.30 12.73
CA LYS A 180 -28.01 -12.10 13.08
C LYS A 180 -28.29 -12.53 14.52
N LEU A 181 -27.64 -13.57 15.03
CA LEU A 181 -27.71 -13.93 16.44
C LEU A 181 -27.07 -12.84 17.30
N ALA A 182 -25.90 -12.31 16.92
CA ALA A 182 -25.30 -11.17 17.61
C ALA A 182 -26.23 -9.95 17.70
N VAL A 183 -26.92 -9.63 16.60
CA VAL A 183 -27.90 -8.54 16.56
C VAL A 183 -29.18 -8.84 17.36
N SER A 184 -29.58 -10.11 17.43
CA SER A 184 -30.70 -10.53 18.28
C SER A 184 -30.41 -10.33 19.76
N GLU A 185 -29.15 -10.68 20.19
CA GLU A 185 -28.68 -10.45 21.57
C GLU A 185 -28.46 -8.95 21.87
N TYR A 186 -27.99 -8.19 20.87
CA TYR A 186 -27.70 -6.77 21.01
C TYR A 186 -28.13 -5.98 19.76
N PRO A 187 -29.39 -5.55 19.69
CA PRO A 187 -29.95 -4.85 18.51
C PRO A 187 -29.22 -3.56 18.11
N GLN A 188 -28.51 -2.92 19.06
CA GLN A 188 -27.74 -1.70 18.81
C GLN A 188 -26.30 -1.96 18.39
N PHE A 189 -25.98 -3.18 17.94
CA PHE A 189 -24.62 -3.54 17.52
C PHE A 189 -24.31 -3.02 16.10
N VAL A 190 -23.92 -1.75 15.99
CA VAL A 190 -23.58 -1.07 14.72
C VAL A 190 -22.62 -1.89 13.87
N ASN A 191 -21.53 -2.41 14.48
CA ASN A 191 -20.53 -3.18 13.76
C ASN A 191 -21.10 -4.50 13.19
N ALA A 192 -22.00 -5.17 13.91
CA ALA A 192 -22.62 -6.40 13.41
C ALA A 192 -23.52 -6.10 12.20
N HIS A 193 -24.35 -5.04 12.26
CA HIS A 193 -25.14 -4.61 11.12
C HIS A 193 -24.28 -4.24 9.91
N ASN A 194 -23.16 -3.53 10.14
CA ASN A 194 -22.21 -3.19 9.06
C ASN A 194 -21.59 -4.44 8.44
N GLN A 195 -21.15 -5.40 9.25
CA GLN A 195 -20.58 -6.67 8.76
C GLN A 195 -21.60 -7.50 7.97
N ILE A 196 -22.86 -7.56 8.42
CA ILE A 196 -23.94 -8.20 7.63
C ILE A 196 -24.03 -7.56 6.24
N GLY A 197 -24.03 -6.24 6.17
CA GLY A 197 -24.07 -5.50 4.91
C GLY A 197 -22.87 -5.81 4.01
N MET A 198 -21.66 -5.85 4.57
CA MET A 198 -20.45 -6.19 3.83
C MET A 198 -20.48 -7.62 3.27
N LEU A 199 -20.98 -8.59 4.03
CA LEU A 199 -21.12 -9.96 3.56
C LEU A 199 -22.17 -10.07 2.46
N TYR A 200 -23.28 -9.34 2.56
CA TYR A 200 -24.26 -9.25 1.47
C TYR A 200 -23.67 -8.60 0.21
N LEU A 201 -22.80 -7.59 0.33
CA LEU A 201 -22.06 -7.04 -0.83
C LEU A 201 -21.18 -8.08 -1.50
N ARG A 202 -20.50 -8.93 -0.72
CA ARG A 202 -19.69 -10.05 -1.24
C ARG A 202 -20.53 -11.08 -1.97
N LEU A 203 -21.74 -11.36 -1.47
CA LEU A 203 -22.71 -12.27 -2.08
C LEU A 203 -23.50 -11.60 -3.24
N ASN A 204 -23.19 -10.36 -3.60
CA ASN A 204 -23.93 -9.56 -4.58
C ASN A 204 -25.43 -9.38 -4.27
N LYS A 205 -25.84 -9.51 -2.99
CA LYS A 205 -27.21 -9.27 -2.51
C LYS A 205 -27.34 -7.78 -2.10
N LEU A 206 -27.39 -6.91 -3.12
CA LEU A 206 -27.16 -5.45 -2.94
C LEU A 206 -28.24 -4.77 -2.10
N GLU A 207 -29.52 -5.13 -2.28
CA GLU A 207 -30.66 -4.60 -1.51
C GLU A 207 -30.56 -4.99 -0.03
N ASN A 208 -30.15 -6.23 0.23
CA ASN A 208 -29.92 -6.72 1.59
C ASN A 208 -28.76 -5.96 2.25
N ALA A 209 -27.70 -5.68 1.49
CA ALA A 209 -26.56 -4.91 1.96
C ALA A 209 -26.99 -3.47 2.33
N GLU A 210 -27.72 -2.80 1.45
CA GLU A 210 -28.23 -1.44 1.70
C GLU A 210 -29.11 -1.40 2.94
N SER A 211 -29.99 -2.39 3.10
CA SER A 211 -30.87 -2.52 4.27
C SER A 211 -30.09 -2.70 5.58
N ALA A 212 -29.04 -3.53 5.56
CA ALA A 212 -28.20 -3.75 6.73
C ALA A 212 -27.40 -2.49 7.12
N PHE A 213 -26.81 -1.79 6.15
CA PHE A 213 -26.12 -0.51 6.41
C PHE A 213 -27.10 0.57 6.92
N LYS A 214 -28.31 0.61 6.38
CA LYS A 214 -29.35 1.50 6.86
C LYS A 214 -29.75 1.20 8.31
N ALA A 215 -29.78 -0.07 8.71
CA ALA A 215 -30.00 -0.46 10.10
C ALA A 215 -28.86 0.02 11.00
N ALA A 216 -27.59 -0.13 10.58
CA ALA A 216 -26.44 0.43 11.30
C ALA A 216 -26.55 1.95 11.48
N LEU A 217 -26.90 2.67 10.42
CA LEU A 217 -27.04 4.13 10.42
C LEU A 217 -28.28 4.66 11.17
N LYS A 218 -29.27 3.79 11.42
CA LYS A 218 -30.37 4.14 12.30
C LYS A 218 -29.93 4.19 13.76
N ILE A 219 -28.92 3.40 14.12
CA ILE A 219 -28.33 3.35 15.47
C ILE A 219 -27.33 4.48 15.64
N ASP A 220 -26.39 4.62 14.69
CA ASP A 220 -25.37 5.67 14.64
C ASP A 220 -25.39 6.34 13.25
N PRO A 221 -26.07 7.47 13.11
CA PRO A 221 -26.20 8.20 11.84
C PRO A 221 -24.87 8.74 11.30
N GLU A 222 -23.85 8.92 12.16
CA GLU A 222 -22.55 9.48 11.80
C GLU A 222 -21.48 8.40 11.60
N ALA A 223 -21.83 7.12 11.76
CA ALA A 223 -20.91 6.00 11.55
C ALA A 223 -20.33 6.02 10.14
N TYR A 224 -19.01 6.26 10.04
CA TYR A 224 -18.32 6.45 8.79
C TYR A 224 -18.37 5.20 7.89
N GLU A 225 -18.01 4.01 8.42
CA GLU A 225 -17.96 2.78 7.65
C GLU A 225 -19.31 2.35 7.09
N PRO A 226 -20.41 2.30 7.88
CA PRO A 226 -21.74 2.01 7.34
C PRO A 226 -22.19 3.00 6.28
N GLN A 227 -21.86 4.28 6.44
CA GLN A 227 -22.21 5.30 5.46
C GLN A 227 -21.46 5.15 4.15
N LEU A 228 -20.15 4.86 4.20
CA LEU A 228 -19.32 4.56 3.04
C LEU A 228 -19.82 3.31 2.31
N ASN A 229 -20.02 2.22 3.05
CA ASN A 229 -20.44 0.95 2.49
C ASN A 229 -21.87 1.01 1.91
N ARG A 230 -22.76 1.79 2.52
CA ARG A 230 -24.09 2.08 1.96
C ARG A 230 -23.96 2.82 0.62
N GLY A 231 -23.08 3.82 0.55
CA GLY A 231 -22.80 4.54 -0.70
C GLY A 231 -22.33 3.58 -1.80
N ILE A 232 -21.45 2.65 -1.48
CA ILE A 232 -20.97 1.62 -2.41
C ILE A 232 -22.11 0.69 -2.85
N ALA A 233 -22.96 0.25 -1.94
CA ALA A 233 -24.14 -0.57 -2.27
C ALA A 233 -25.10 0.18 -3.22
N LEU A 234 -25.41 1.43 -2.90
CA LEU A 234 -26.27 2.29 -3.73
C LEU A 234 -25.66 2.55 -5.11
N TYR A 235 -24.36 2.78 -5.19
CA TYR A 235 -23.67 2.93 -6.47
C TYR A 235 -23.80 1.64 -7.33
N ARG A 236 -23.61 0.48 -6.74
CA ARG A 236 -23.76 -0.81 -7.41
C ARG A 236 -25.21 -1.11 -7.83
N LEU A 237 -26.19 -0.58 -7.09
CA LEU A 237 -27.61 -0.61 -7.43
C LEU A 237 -28.02 0.39 -8.54
N GLY A 238 -27.08 1.22 -9.02
CA GLY A 238 -27.37 2.27 -10.00
C GLY A 238 -28.06 3.51 -9.38
N LYS A 239 -28.24 3.57 -8.08
CA LYS A 239 -28.84 4.70 -7.34
C LYS A 239 -27.79 5.80 -7.09
N PHE A 240 -27.24 6.38 -8.17
CA PHE A 240 -26.07 7.24 -8.12
C PHE A 240 -26.27 8.52 -7.31
N LYS A 241 -27.47 9.10 -7.31
CA LYS A 241 -27.80 10.30 -6.52
C LYS A 241 -27.79 10.02 -5.01
N ASP A 242 -28.33 8.87 -4.60
CA ASP A 242 -28.31 8.46 -3.20
C ASP A 242 -26.90 8.06 -2.76
N ALA A 243 -26.11 7.45 -3.66
CA ALA A 243 -24.72 7.16 -3.44
C ALA A 243 -23.89 8.45 -3.24
N GLU A 244 -24.09 9.48 -4.08
CA GLU A 244 -23.48 10.80 -3.90
C GLU A 244 -23.77 11.36 -2.50
N THR A 245 -25.04 11.31 -2.08
CA THR A 245 -25.46 11.79 -0.74
C THR A 245 -24.69 11.05 0.36
N SER A 246 -24.55 9.72 0.25
CA SER A 246 -23.80 8.91 1.20
C SER A 246 -22.33 9.28 1.23
N PHE A 247 -21.67 9.42 0.07
CA PHE A 247 -20.25 9.77 0.03
C PHE A 247 -19.97 11.21 0.50
N ARG A 248 -20.87 12.15 0.26
CA ARG A 248 -20.75 13.50 0.83
C ARG A 248 -20.88 13.48 2.36
N ALA A 249 -21.74 12.63 2.91
CA ALA A 249 -21.84 12.46 4.36
C ALA A 249 -20.54 11.86 4.95
N THR A 250 -19.92 10.86 4.28
CA THR A 250 -18.61 10.35 4.73
C THR A 250 -17.52 11.42 4.69
N LEU A 251 -17.51 12.29 3.67
CA LEU A 251 -16.54 13.38 3.55
C LEU A 251 -16.78 14.51 4.55
N LYS A 252 -18.00 14.67 5.05
CA LYS A 252 -18.27 15.59 6.14
C LYS A 252 -17.63 15.10 7.45
N ALA A 253 -17.67 13.79 7.71
CA ALA A 253 -17.05 13.18 8.88
C ALA A 253 -15.52 13.05 8.72
N LYS A 254 -15.06 12.71 7.51
CA LYS A 254 -13.64 12.50 7.20
C LYS A 254 -13.28 13.12 5.83
N PRO A 255 -12.92 14.43 5.82
CA PRO A 255 -12.68 15.19 4.58
C PRO A 255 -11.51 14.66 3.74
N ASP A 256 -10.54 14.01 4.36
CA ASP A 256 -9.34 13.43 3.74
C ASP A 256 -9.51 11.95 3.34
N SER A 257 -10.73 11.44 3.26
CA SER A 257 -10.97 10.07 2.83
C SER A 257 -10.79 9.91 1.32
N ALA A 258 -9.65 9.39 0.91
CA ALA A 258 -9.35 9.10 -0.50
C ALA A 258 -10.41 8.18 -1.14
N VAL A 259 -10.81 7.13 -0.43
CA VAL A 259 -11.83 6.18 -0.88
C VAL A 259 -13.20 6.84 -1.10
N SER A 260 -13.58 7.77 -0.22
CA SER A 260 -14.84 8.51 -0.39
C SER A 260 -14.80 9.46 -1.57
N HIS A 261 -13.68 10.15 -1.79
CA HIS A 261 -13.47 10.98 -2.98
C HIS A 261 -13.52 10.15 -4.27
N TYR A 262 -12.89 8.98 -4.27
CA TYR A 262 -12.92 8.07 -5.42
C TYR A 262 -14.34 7.65 -5.80
N TYR A 263 -15.12 7.16 -4.84
CA TYR A 263 -16.49 6.71 -5.10
C TYR A 263 -17.45 7.87 -5.37
N LEU A 264 -17.23 9.05 -4.76
CA LEU A 264 -17.95 10.27 -5.09
C LEU A 264 -17.71 10.65 -6.56
N GLY A 265 -16.46 10.68 -7.00
CA GLY A 265 -16.12 10.95 -8.40
C GLY A 265 -16.80 9.97 -9.36
N ARG A 266 -16.81 8.67 -9.03
CA ARG A 266 -17.52 7.66 -9.83
C ARG A 266 -19.03 7.90 -9.90
N ALA A 267 -19.66 8.24 -8.77
CA ALA A 267 -21.09 8.54 -8.74
C ALA A 267 -21.44 9.79 -9.55
N LEU A 268 -20.63 10.84 -9.43
CA LEU A 268 -20.77 12.09 -10.17
C LEU A 268 -20.61 11.87 -11.70
N ASN A 269 -19.61 11.09 -12.10
CA ASN A 269 -19.39 10.74 -13.51
C ASN A 269 -20.61 9.99 -14.08
N LYS A 270 -21.19 9.03 -13.32
CA LYS A 270 -22.42 8.33 -13.73
C LYS A 270 -23.64 9.24 -13.80
N LEU A 271 -23.64 10.36 -13.10
CA LEU A 271 -24.66 11.41 -13.17
C LEU A 271 -24.39 12.44 -14.28
N GLY A 272 -23.33 12.28 -15.08
CA GLY A 272 -22.92 13.20 -16.14
C GLY A 272 -22.27 14.49 -15.63
N ARG A 273 -21.97 14.57 -14.34
CA ARG A 273 -21.33 15.74 -13.69
C ARG A 273 -19.81 15.61 -13.75
N ASN A 274 -19.27 15.69 -14.97
CA ASN A 274 -17.87 15.35 -15.24
C ASN A 274 -16.88 16.32 -14.61
N GLU A 275 -17.20 17.62 -14.44
CA GLU A 275 -16.33 18.60 -13.76
C GLU A 275 -16.20 18.28 -12.27
N ASP A 276 -17.31 17.98 -11.62
CA ASP A 276 -17.33 17.60 -10.22
C ASP A 276 -16.62 16.26 -9.98
N ALA A 277 -16.79 15.31 -10.92
CA ALA A 277 -16.11 14.02 -10.90
C ALA A 277 -14.59 14.17 -11.01
N GLU A 278 -14.13 15.01 -11.95
CA GLU A 278 -12.72 15.36 -12.12
C GLU A 278 -12.12 15.91 -10.82
N ALA A 279 -12.77 16.90 -10.21
CA ALA A 279 -12.30 17.48 -8.94
C ALA A 279 -12.20 16.44 -7.82
N ALA A 280 -13.17 15.53 -7.74
CA ALA A 280 -13.15 14.44 -6.75
C ALA A 280 -12.01 13.44 -7.01
N PHE A 281 -11.77 13.03 -8.27
CA PHE A 281 -10.66 12.14 -8.61
C PHE A 281 -9.30 12.76 -8.38
N LEU A 282 -9.10 14.04 -8.72
CA LEU A 282 -7.87 14.77 -8.44
C LEU A 282 -7.61 14.88 -6.94
N THR A 283 -8.66 15.10 -6.14
CA THR A 283 -8.53 15.11 -4.68
C THR A 283 -8.15 13.73 -4.15
N CYS A 284 -8.74 12.64 -4.68
CA CYS A 284 -8.36 11.28 -4.34
C CYS A 284 -6.87 11.04 -4.58
N LEU A 285 -6.39 11.34 -5.80
CA LEU A 285 -4.98 11.16 -6.18
C LEU A 285 -4.02 11.99 -5.32
N LYS A 286 -4.42 13.21 -4.96
CA LYS A 286 -3.63 14.07 -4.06
C LYS A 286 -3.54 13.50 -2.64
N THR A 287 -4.60 12.87 -2.17
CA THR A 287 -4.69 12.34 -0.79
C THR A 287 -3.96 11.00 -0.65
N ASN A 288 -4.20 10.06 -1.56
CA ASN A 288 -3.54 8.76 -1.58
C ASN A 288 -3.44 8.23 -3.02
N PRO A 289 -2.33 8.48 -3.72
CA PRO A 289 -2.14 8.04 -5.11
C PRO A 289 -2.27 6.53 -5.30
N ASP A 290 -1.75 5.73 -4.36
CA ASP A 290 -1.71 4.27 -4.46
C ASP A 290 -3.11 3.65 -4.42
N ASP A 291 -3.97 4.13 -3.52
CA ASP A 291 -5.35 3.67 -3.42
C ASP A 291 -6.24 4.21 -4.55
N CYS A 292 -5.83 5.34 -5.16
CA CYS A 292 -6.61 6.05 -6.17
C CYS A 292 -6.13 5.81 -7.60
N LYS A 293 -5.19 4.90 -7.84
CA LYS A 293 -4.60 4.65 -9.17
C LYS A 293 -5.63 4.51 -10.30
N GLU A 294 -6.77 3.88 -10.05
CA GLU A 294 -7.85 3.74 -11.03
C GLU A 294 -8.52 5.09 -11.40
N ALA A 295 -8.34 6.13 -10.59
CA ALA A 295 -8.84 7.47 -10.91
C ALA A 295 -8.19 8.04 -12.17
N HIS A 296 -6.90 7.72 -12.44
CA HIS A 296 -6.23 8.13 -13.68
C HIS A 296 -6.99 7.66 -14.94
N ARG A 297 -7.47 6.41 -14.94
CA ARG A 297 -8.24 5.89 -16.09
C ARG A 297 -9.57 6.60 -16.27
N LEU A 298 -10.23 6.93 -15.15
CA LEU A 298 -11.52 7.63 -15.17
C LEU A 298 -11.36 9.09 -15.58
N LEU A 299 -10.28 9.74 -15.16
CA LEU A 299 -9.90 11.07 -15.64
C LEU A 299 -9.58 11.06 -17.14
N ALA A 300 -8.80 10.09 -17.62
CA ALA A 300 -8.50 9.93 -19.03
C ALA A 300 -9.76 9.79 -19.88
N ALA A 301 -10.76 9.02 -19.42
CA ALA A 301 -12.04 8.90 -20.10
C ALA A 301 -12.78 10.25 -20.15
N ILE A 302 -12.85 10.99 -19.05
CA ILE A 302 -13.47 12.34 -19.00
C ILE A 302 -12.75 13.30 -19.95
N TYR A 303 -11.42 13.27 -20.00
CA TYR A 303 -10.65 14.13 -20.89
C TYR A 303 -10.78 13.73 -22.35
N LEU A 304 -10.94 12.44 -22.64
CA LEU A 304 -11.18 11.94 -23.99
C LEU A 304 -12.52 12.45 -24.53
N ASP A 305 -13.58 12.38 -23.74
CA ASP A 305 -14.91 12.91 -24.09
C ASP A 305 -14.88 14.42 -24.39
N ARG A 306 -13.96 15.16 -23.78
CA ARG A 306 -13.74 16.61 -24.02
C ARG A 306 -12.75 16.89 -25.14
N GLY A 307 -12.12 15.88 -25.74
CA GLY A 307 -11.07 16.05 -26.74
C GLY A 307 -9.77 16.64 -26.20
N ALA A 308 -9.55 16.60 -24.88
CA ALA A 308 -8.36 17.12 -24.21
C ALA A 308 -7.20 16.11 -24.28
N LEU A 309 -6.77 15.78 -25.50
CA LEU A 309 -5.79 14.71 -25.79
C LEU A 309 -4.48 14.80 -24.98
N PRO A 310 -3.89 15.99 -24.70
CA PRO A 310 -2.70 16.06 -23.85
C PRO A 310 -2.94 15.49 -22.45
N ARG A 311 -4.10 15.77 -21.86
CA ARG A 311 -4.49 15.25 -20.54
C ARG A 311 -4.77 13.75 -20.58
N VAL A 312 -5.36 13.23 -21.67
CA VAL A 312 -5.56 11.78 -21.86
C VAL A 312 -4.23 11.04 -21.80
N ILE A 313 -3.22 11.56 -22.50
CA ILE A 313 -1.88 10.97 -22.52
C ILE A 313 -1.26 10.98 -21.12
N GLU A 314 -1.28 12.15 -20.45
CA GLU A 314 -0.74 12.34 -19.11
C GLU A 314 -1.33 11.31 -18.11
N GLU A 315 -2.65 11.19 -18.09
CA GLU A 315 -3.35 10.33 -17.15
C GLU A 315 -3.12 8.83 -17.45
N LEU A 316 -3.14 8.42 -18.72
CA LEU A 316 -2.89 7.01 -19.07
C LEU A 316 -1.42 6.62 -18.86
N GLU A 317 -0.47 7.50 -19.12
CA GLU A 317 0.94 7.26 -18.80
C GLU A 317 1.17 7.17 -17.28
N ALA A 318 0.52 8.03 -16.48
CA ALA A 318 0.56 7.97 -15.03
C ALA A 318 -0.01 6.63 -14.51
N TYR A 319 -1.15 6.19 -15.04
CA TYR A 319 -1.73 4.89 -14.70
C TYR A 319 -0.78 3.73 -15.02
N LEU A 320 -0.24 3.68 -16.25
CA LEU A 320 0.63 2.59 -16.69
C LEU A 320 1.99 2.59 -15.97
N LYS A 321 2.43 3.72 -15.43
CA LYS A 321 3.61 3.79 -14.57
C LYS A 321 3.39 3.05 -13.24
N VAL A 322 2.20 3.15 -12.67
CA VAL A 322 1.83 2.50 -11.39
C VAL A 322 1.37 1.05 -11.60
N VAL A 323 0.70 0.78 -12.72
CA VAL A 323 0.15 -0.55 -13.05
C VAL A 323 0.62 -0.99 -14.44
N PRO A 324 1.92 -1.28 -14.63
CA PRO A 324 2.49 -1.60 -15.95
C PRO A 324 1.94 -2.88 -16.57
N THR A 325 1.45 -3.80 -15.73
CA THR A 325 0.89 -5.11 -16.11
C THR A 325 -0.64 -5.14 -16.08
N ALA A 326 -1.30 -3.98 -16.21
CA ALA A 326 -2.76 -3.94 -16.29
C ALA A 326 -3.26 -4.85 -17.42
N PRO A 327 -4.37 -5.60 -17.24
CA PRO A 327 -4.86 -6.53 -18.25
C PRO A 327 -5.13 -5.91 -19.63
N ASP A 328 -5.40 -4.61 -19.65
CA ASP A 328 -5.67 -3.80 -20.83
C ASP A 328 -4.54 -2.83 -21.19
N ALA A 329 -3.35 -2.98 -20.59
CA ALA A 329 -2.22 -2.08 -20.78
C ALA A 329 -1.87 -1.85 -22.27
N GLU A 330 -1.99 -2.89 -23.12
CA GLU A 330 -1.73 -2.75 -24.54
C GLU A 330 -2.75 -1.84 -25.23
N ASN A 331 -4.02 -1.96 -24.88
CA ASN A 331 -5.07 -1.08 -25.41
C ASN A 331 -4.86 0.37 -24.94
N LEU A 332 -4.48 0.57 -23.69
CA LEU A 332 -4.18 1.92 -23.19
C LEU A 332 -2.99 2.55 -23.92
N ARG A 333 -1.94 1.77 -24.21
CA ARG A 333 -0.80 2.26 -25.03
C ARG A 333 -1.24 2.64 -26.45
N LYS A 334 -2.16 1.88 -27.07
CA LYS A 334 -2.72 2.25 -28.38
C LYS A 334 -3.47 3.59 -28.32
N VAL A 335 -4.30 3.81 -27.29
CA VAL A 335 -5.01 5.10 -27.10
C VAL A 335 -4.01 6.25 -26.94
N ILE A 336 -2.93 6.06 -26.18
CA ILE A 336 -1.86 7.05 -26.02
C ILE A 336 -1.25 7.39 -27.40
N GLU A 337 -0.86 6.39 -28.18
CA GLU A 337 -0.24 6.59 -29.49
C GLU A 337 -1.18 7.25 -30.49
N GLU A 338 -2.44 6.86 -30.53
CA GLU A 338 -3.48 7.50 -31.35
C GLU A 338 -3.68 8.96 -30.96
N SER A 339 -3.72 9.26 -29.67
CA SER A 339 -3.82 10.62 -29.15
C SER A 339 -2.61 11.47 -29.53
N LYS A 340 -1.38 10.94 -29.44
CA LYS A 340 -0.15 11.60 -29.88
C LYS A 340 -0.17 11.88 -31.38
N ARG A 341 -0.59 10.93 -32.20
CA ARG A 341 -0.72 11.11 -33.66
C ARG A 341 -1.75 12.19 -34.03
N ALA A 342 -2.86 12.22 -33.31
CA ALA A 342 -3.90 13.24 -33.53
C ALA A 342 -3.41 14.66 -33.20
N LEU A 343 -2.57 14.80 -32.17
CA LEU A 343 -1.91 16.06 -31.82
C LEU A 343 -0.86 16.50 -32.86
N GLY A 344 -0.09 15.55 -33.40
CA GLY A 344 0.94 15.86 -34.42
C GLY A 344 0.40 16.18 -35.80
N ARG A 345 -0.91 16.03 -36.05
CA ARG A 345 -1.61 16.37 -37.30
C ARG A 345 -2.25 17.77 -37.28
N LYS A 346 -2.21 18.47 -36.16
CA LYS A 346 -2.64 19.87 -36.02
C LYS A 346 -1.46 20.80 -36.10
#